data_0f1ce4194a16fcc6f5eb264e065d7294
#
_entry.id   0f1ce4194a16fcc6f5eb264e065d7294
#
_cell.length_a   1.000
_cell.length_b   1.000
_cell.length_c   1.000
_cell.angle_alpha   90.00
_cell.angle_beta   90.00
_cell.angle_gamma   90.00
#
_symmetry.space_group_name_H-M   'P 1'
#
loop_
_entity.id
_entity.type
_entity.pdbx_description
1 polymer ?
#
loop_
_entity_poly.entity_id
_entity_poly.type
_entity_poly.pdbx_seq_one_letter_code
_entity_poly.pdbx_strand_id
1 'polypeptide(L)'
;MKKKLLCLFLSVVFALFLGCGRGDDCGNDDETKDEKPVIYLYPETATQVNVKLDYAGKLTCTYPKYENGWSVVAEPDGTLKDVKTGKEYSYLFWEGKAKTKYDFSKGYVVKGKDTADFLQEKLAEIGLLPKEYNEFIVYWLPEMEDNPYNLITFQNEVYTNSAVLTVNPKPDSVLRVFMAYKELERPIKIESPKITPFERKGFTVVEWGGTEID
;
A
#
# COMPACT_ATOMS: atom_id res chain seq x y z
N MET A 1 2.83 72.66 18.85
CA MET A 1 3.50 73.63 17.91
C MET A 1 4.44 72.87 16.99
N LYS A 2 4.40 73.20 15.67
CA LYS A 2 5.25 72.79 14.54
C LYS A 2 5.10 71.34 14.10
N LYS A 3 4.24 70.97 13.15
CA LYS A 3 4.19 71.01 11.68
C LYS A 3 5.58 70.92 10.98
N LYS A 4 5.76 69.88 10.21
CA LYS A 4 6.42 69.77 8.87
C LYS A 4 6.14 68.36 8.39
N LEU A 5 5.33 68.13 7.41
CA LEU A 5 5.30 68.35 5.95
C LEU A 5 6.37 67.53 5.20
N LEU A 6 5.82 66.51 4.50
CA LEU A 6 5.95 66.19 3.07
C LEU A 6 7.31 65.78 2.53
N CYS A 7 7.42 64.61 2.00
CA CYS A 7 7.74 64.46 0.58
C CYS A 7 7.40 63.03 0.06
N LEU A 8 6.54 63.03 -0.88
CA LEU A 8 6.14 61.96 -1.76
C LEU A 8 7.28 61.67 -2.74
N PHE A 9 7.80 60.43 -2.81
CA PHE A 9 8.54 59.98 -3.98
C PHE A 9 7.92 58.71 -4.48
N LEU A 10 7.17 58.82 -5.54
CA LEU A 10 6.61 57.79 -6.35
C LEU A 10 7.73 57.29 -7.30
N SER A 11 8.31 56.13 -6.98
CA SER A 11 9.19 55.45 -7.92
C SER A 11 8.48 54.22 -8.44
N VAL A 12 7.94 54.33 -9.65
CA VAL A 12 7.43 53.23 -10.47
C VAL A 12 8.63 52.43 -10.93
N VAL A 13 8.87 51.28 -10.31
CA VAL A 13 9.77 50.28 -10.85
C VAL A 13 8.92 49.26 -11.66
N PHE A 14 9.02 49.41 -13.00
CA PHE A 14 8.48 48.48 -13.93
C PHE A 14 9.39 47.24 -13.97
N ALA A 15 9.11 46.26 -13.13
CA ALA A 15 9.79 44.99 -13.17
C ALA A 15 9.15 44.13 -14.30
N LEU A 16 9.87 44.00 -15.38
CA LEU A 16 9.64 42.97 -16.38
C LEU A 16 9.78 41.61 -15.77
N PHE A 17 8.65 40.96 -15.41
CA PHE A 17 8.62 39.54 -15.16
C PHE A 17 8.81 38.79 -16.49
N LEU A 18 10.06 38.40 -16.74
CA LEU A 18 10.31 37.30 -17.64
C LEU A 18 9.66 36.07 -17.02
N GLY A 19 8.58 35.61 -17.62
CA GLY A 19 7.96 34.35 -17.29
C GLY A 19 8.94 33.21 -17.48
N CYS A 20 9.54 32.72 -16.40
CA CYS A 20 10.01 31.34 -16.36
C CYS A 20 8.77 30.46 -16.48
N GLY A 21 8.58 29.89 -17.66
CA GLY A 21 7.64 28.80 -17.85
C GLY A 21 7.96 27.70 -16.84
N ARG A 22 7.09 27.58 -15.85
CA ARG A 22 7.01 26.39 -15.03
C ARG A 22 6.59 25.31 -16.02
N GLY A 23 7.51 24.43 -16.36
CA GLY A 23 7.16 23.22 -17.09
C GLY A 23 6.10 22.52 -16.23
N ASP A 24 4.88 22.51 -16.73
CA ASP A 24 3.86 21.61 -16.26
C ASP A 24 4.44 20.21 -16.47
N ASP A 25 4.92 19.62 -15.39
CA ASP A 25 5.15 18.19 -15.31
C ASP A 25 3.76 17.59 -15.52
N CYS A 26 3.46 17.22 -16.76
CA CYS A 26 2.31 16.41 -17.09
C CYS A 26 2.54 15.07 -16.39
N GLY A 27 2.15 15.02 -15.11
CA GLY A 27 2.09 13.81 -14.34
C GLY A 27 1.35 12.78 -15.17
N ASN A 28 1.93 11.62 -15.32
CA ASN A 28 1.32 10.48 -15.99
C ASN A 28 0.10 10.07 -15.16
N ASP A 29 -1.09 10.58 -15.48
CA ASP A 29 -2.37 10.34 -14.77
C ASP A 29 -2.82 8.88 -14.77
N ASP A 30 -2.04 7.97 -15.36
CA ASP A 30 -2.31 6.52 -15.46
C ASP A 30 -1.55 5.65 -14.42
N GLU A 31 -0.74 6.23 -13.55
CA GLU A 31 0.01 5.46 -12.54
C GLU A 31 -0.78 5.31 -11.24
N THR A 32 -0.99 4.06 -10.81
CA THR A 32 -1.52 3.75 -9.49
C THR A 32 -0.38 3.59 -8.48
N LYS A 33 -0.63 3.97 -7.23
CA LYS A 33 0.32 3.82 -6.14
C LYS A 33 -0.03 2.59 -5.32
N ASP A 34 0.81 1.55 -5.39
CA ASP A 34 0.68 0.40 -4.50
C ASP A 34 1.24 0.78 -3.12
N GLU A 35 0.36 0.85 -2.13
CA GLU A 35 0.65 1.37 -0.80
C GLU A 35 0.68 0.28 0.25
N LYS A 36 1.67 0.42 1.14
CA LYS A 36 1.81 -0.42 2.31
C LYS A 36 1.92 -1.93 2.07
N PRO A 37 2.40 -2.49 0.95
CA PRO A 37 2.66 -3.92 0.94
C PRO A 37 3.70 -4.28 1.99
N VAL A 38 3.31 -5.17 2.91
CA VAL A 38 4.17 -5.74 3.94
C VAL A 38 4.20 -7.25 3.81
N ILE A 39 5.38 -7.85 3.97
CA ILE A 39 5.62 -9.27 3.77
C ILE A 39 6.08 -9.88 5.09
N TYR A 40 5.28 -10.78 5.63
CA TYR A 40 5.58 -11.59 6.81
C TYR A 40 6.08 -12.96 6.39
N LEU A 41 7.05 -13.48 7.12
CA LEU A 41 7.64 -14.80 6.89
C LEU A 41 7.48 -15.63 8.18
N TYR A 42 6.79 -16.75 8.10
CA TYR A 42 6.52 -17.65 9.22
C TYR A 42 7.05 -19.05 8.93
N PRO A 43 8.35 -19.30 9.05
CA PRO A 43 8.90 -20.65 8.94
C PRO A 43 8.57 -21.49 10.20
N GLU A 44 8.63 -22.81 10.10
CA GLU A 44 8.44 -23.70 11.26
C GLU A 44 9.61 -23.67 12.26
N THR A 45 10.81 -23.29 11.78
CA THR A 45 12.03 -23.12 12.57
C THR A 45 12.79 -21.90 12.05
N ALA A 46 13.69 -21.32 12.86
CA ALA A 46 14.54 -20.22 12.43
C ALA A 46 15.23 -20.55 11.10
N THR A 47 14.92 -19.78 10.07
CA THR A 47 15.32 -20.08 8.69
C THR A 47 15.86 -18.84 8.00
N GLN A 48 17.02 -18.99 7.35
CA GLN A 48 17.50 -17.93 6.46
C GLN A 48 16.65 -17.90 5.18
N VAL A 49 16.04 -16.75 4.91
CA VAL A 49 15.13 -16.54 3.76
C VAL A 49 15.65 -15.40 2.91
N ASN A 50 15.66 -15.63 1.59
CA ASN A 50 15.93 -14.61 0.59
C ASN A 50 14.61 -14.27 -0.13
N VAL A 51 14.26 -12.98 -0.18
CA VAL A 51 13.05 -12.48 -0.81
C VAL A 51 13.43 -11.54 -1.94
N LYS A 52 12.90 -11.80 -3.14
CA LYS A 52 13.03 -10.90 -4.30
C LYS A 52 11.65 -10.45 -4.75
N LEU A 53 11.55 -9.21 -5.10
CA LEU A 53 10.37 -8.58 -5.69
C LEU A 53 10.74 -8.12 -7.11
N ASP A 54 10.03 -8.67 -8.11
CA ASP A 54 10.03 -8.17 -9.48
C ASP A 54 8.74 -7.40 -9.69
N TYR A 55 8.86 -6.07 -9.71
CA TYR A 55 7.73 -5.15 -9.75
C TYR A 55 7.64 -4.49 -11.11
N ALA A 56 6.45 -4.57 -11.74
CA ALA A 56 6.18 -4.01 -13.07
C ALA A 56 6.06 -2.46 -13.06
N GLY A 57 6.73 -1.81 -12.14
CA GLY A 57 6.72 -0.37 -11.93
C GLY A 57 8.02 0.13 -11.30
N LYS A 58 7.92 1.23 -10.57
CA LYS A 58 9.02 1.84 -9.85
C LYS A 58 8.78 1.75 -8.34
N LEU A 59 9.68 1.10 -7.61
CA LEU A 59 9.68 1.16 -6.14
C LEU A 59 9.96 2.58 -5.67
N THR A 60 9.12 3.08 -4.77
CA THR A 60 9.22 4.43 -4.20
C THR A 60 9.77 4.42 -2.78
N CYS A 61 9.44 3.37 -2.00
CA CYS A 61 9.90 3.21 -0.64
C CYS A 61 10.11 1.74 -0.30
N THR A 62 11.10 1.43 0.53
CA THR A 62 11.32 0.07 1.05
C THR A 62 11.91 0.11 2.45
N TYR A 63 11.49 -0.80 3.34
CA TYR A 63 12.05 -0.94 4.67
C TYR A 63 12.02 -2.40 5.15
N PRO A 64 13.18 -3.01 5.49
CA PRO A 64 14.53 -2.49 5.26
C PRO A 64 14.79 -2.16 3.79
N LYS A 65 15.87 -1.40 3.53
CA LYS A 65 16.21 -0.99 2.17
C LYS A 65 16.39 -2.18 1.24
N TYR A 66 15.74 -2.13 0.08
CA TYR A 66 15.85 -3.13 -0.96
C TYR A 66 17.12 -2.90 -1.82
N GLU A 67 18.02 -3.89 -1.85
CA GLU A 67 19.26 -3.85 -2.64
C GLU A 67 19.35 -5.08 -3.57
N ASN A 68 18.41 -5.30 -4.47
CA ASN A 68 18.26 -6.51 -5.29
C ASN A 68 17.69 -7.74 -4.54
N GLY A 69 17.06 -7.53 -3.41
CA GLY A 69 16.45 -8.53 -2.55
C GLY A 69 16.69 -8.22 -1.08
N TRP A 70 15.96 -8.94 -0.23
CA TRP A 70 16.18 -8.97 1.21
C TRP A 70 16.74 -10.35 1.59
N SER A 71 17.68 -10.39 2.54
CA SER A 71 18.20 -11.62 3.13
C SER A 71 18.06 -11.51 4.64
N VAL A 72 17.20 -12.33 5.21
CA VAL A 72 16.85 -12.30 6.65
C VAL A 72 16.89 -13.71 7.23
N VAL A 73 17.12 -13.82 8.55
CA VAL A 73 16.74 -14.99 9.32
C VAL A 73 15.34 -14.71 9.86
N ALA A 74 14.37 -15.52 9.44
CA ALA A 74 13.00 -15.45 9.89
C ALA A 74 12.77 -16.44 11.03
N GLU A 75 12.11 -15.98 12.09
CA GLU A 75 11.70 -16.80 13.24
C GLU A 75 10.23 -17.25 13.06
N PRO A 76 9.81 -18.35 13.73
CA PRO A 76 8.43 -18.84 13.65
C PRO A 76 7.36 -17.83 14.08
N ASP A 77 7.70 -16.88 14.95
CA ASP A 77 6.80 -15.81 15.38
C ASP A 77 6.66 -14.64 14.40
N GLY A 78 7.45 -14.68 13.30
CA GLY A 78 7.51 -13.68 12.24
C GLY A 78 8.56 -12.59 12.46
N THR A 79 9.36 -12.66 13.53
CA THR A 79 10.51 -11.77 13.70
C THR A 79 11.55 -12.02 12.60
N LEU A 80 12.01 -10.96 11.97
CA LEU A 80 13.00 -11.02 10.89
C LEU A 80 14.30 -10.36 11.36
N LYS A 81 15.43 -11.04 11.20
CA LYS A 81 16.74 -10.47 11.49
C LYS A 81 17.54 -10.36 10.21
N ASP A 82 17.86 -9.13 9.81
CA ASP A 82 18.66 -8.86 8.61
C ASP A 82 20.06 -9.47 8.74
N VAL A 83 20.43 -10.28 7.74
CA VAL A 83 21.70 -11.05 7.77
C VAL A 83 22.92 -10.14 7.77
N LYS A 84 22.86 -8.98 7.10
CA LYS A 84 23.98 -8.06 6.94
C LYS A 84 24.18 -7.15 8.15
N THR A 85 23.08 -6.64 8.71
CA THR A 85 23.11 -5.61 9.76
C THR A 85 22.80 -6.14 11.15
N GLY A 86 22.17 -7.33 11.25
CA GLY A 86 21.70 -7.92 12.48
C GLY A 86 20.50 -7.18 13.11
N LYS A 87 19.92 -6.19 12.43
CA LYS A 87 18.73 -5.47 12.90
C LYS A 87 17.48 -6.32 12.76
N GLU A 88 16.53 -6.11 13.68
CA GLU A 88 15.26 -6.84 13.71
C GLU A 88 14.13 -6.03 13.09
N TYR A 89 13.20 -6.74 12.44
CA TYR A 89 12.03 -6.19 11.76
C TYR A 89 10.84 -7.12 11.97
N SER A 90 9.62 -6.56 11.94
CA SER A 90 8.38 -7.34 12.00
C SER A 90 7.94 -7.86 10.64
N TYR A 91 8.36 -7.20 9.56
CA TYR A 91 8.04 -7.52 8.16
C TYR A 91 9.01 -6.83 7.21
N LEU A 92 8.94 -7.20 5.94
CA LEU A 92 9.56 -6.45 4.85
C LEU A 92 8.49 -5.54 4.23
N PHE A 93 8.79 -4.27 4.05
CA PHE A 93 7.87 -3.27 3.53
C PHE A 93 8.34 -2.72 2.21
N TRP A 94 7.38 -2.45 1.30
CA TRP A 94 7.64 -1.72 0.07
C TRP A 94 6.43 -0.89 -0.37
N GLU A 95 6.68 0.11 -1.19
CA GLU A 95 5.71 0.87 -1.95
C GLU A 95 6.22 1.11 -3.35
N GLY A 96 5.30 1.32 -4.29
CA GLY A 96 5.67 1.55 -5.66
C GLY A 96 4.58 2.25 -6.47
N LYS A 97 4.92 2.62 -7.70
CA LYS A 97 3.99 3.15 -8.70
C LYS A 97 4.07 2.30 -9.96
N ALA A 98 2.93 1.87 -10.46
CA ALA A 98 2.80 1.08 -11.67
C ALA A 98 1.58 1.51 -12.49
N LYS A 99 1.53 1.09 -13.76
CA LYS A 99 0.34 1.27 -14.62
C LYS A 99 -0.57 0.05 -14.52
N THR A 100 -0.95 -0.32 -13.29
CA THR A 100 -1.80 -1.47 -13.03
C THR A 100 -3.27 -1.07 -13.07
N LYS A 101 -4.07 -1.76 -13.90
CA LYS A 101 -5.52 -1.57 -13.96
C LYS A 101 -6.20 -2.63 -13.09
N TYR A 102 -6.66 -2.24 -11.93
CA TYR A 102 -7.34 -3.12 -11.00
C TYR A 102 -8.77 -3.41 -11.44
N ASP A 103 -9.25 -4.64 -11.16
CA ASP A 103 -10.57 -5.12 -11.55
C ASP A 103 -11.61 -4.78 -10.49
N PHE A 104 -12.64 -4.05 -10.91
CA PHE A 104 -13.82 -3.69 -10.12
C PHE A 104 -15.11 -4.29 -10.67
N SER A 105 -15.02 -5.37 -11.45
CA SER A 105 -16.21 -6.08 -11.96
C SER A 105 -17.04 -6.74 -10.86
N LYS A 106 -16.40 -7.06 -9.72
CA LYS A 106 -17.01 -7.55 -8.48
C LYS A 106 -16.40 -6.80 -7.28
N GLY A 107 -17.19 -6.67 -6.22
CA GLY A 107 -16.71 -5.97 -5.03
C GLY A 107 -17.76 -5.89 -3.94
N TYR A 108 -17.42 -5.18 -2.87
CA TYR A 108 -18.29 -4.91 -1.73
C TYR A 108 -18.54 -3.41 -1.63
N VAL A 109 -19.80 -3.01 -1.49
CA VAL A 109 -20.16 -1.62 -1.23
C VAL A 109 -20.45 -1.48 0.27
N VAL A 110 -19.58 -0.76 0.96
CA VAL A 110 -19.58 -0.62 2.42
C VAL A 110 -19.72 0.86 2.78
N LYS A 111 -20.55 1.20 3.78
CA LYS A 111 -20.57 2.57 4.31
C LYS A 111 -19.24 2.84 5.02
N GLY A 112 -18.72 4.06 4.90
CA GLY A 112 -17.46 4.42 5.53
C GLY A 112 -17.41 4.04 7.02
N LYS A 113 -18.40 4.43 7.80
CA LYS A 113 -18.53 4.11 9.22
C LYS A 113 -18.57 2.61 9.57
N ASP A 114 -18.92 1.75 8.62
CA ASP A 114 -19.02 0.30 8.82
C ASP A 114 -17.77 -0.42 8.30
N THR A 115 -16.75 0.33 7.80
CA THR A 115 -15.54 -0.20 7.13
C THR A 115 -14.69 -1.03 8.09
N ALA A 116 -14.52 -0.61 9.34
CA ALA A 116 -13.70 -1.32 10.32
C ALA A 116 -14.19 -2.75 10.55
N ASP A 117 -15.49 -2.90 10.85
CA ASP A 117 -16.12 -4.20 11.11
C ASP A 117 -16.10 -5.08 9.86
N PHE A 118 -16.39 -4.48 8.68
CA PHE A 118 -16.31 -5.18 7.41
C PHE A 118 -14.91 -5.71 7.12
N LEU A 119 -13.87 -4.88 7.25
CA LEU A 119 -12.49 -5.29 7.01
C LEU A 119 -12.06 -6.38 7.99
N GLN A 120 -12.39 -6.26 9.27
CA GLN A 120 -12.06 -7.29 10.26
C GLN A 120 -12.69 -8.64 9.91
N GLU A 121 -13.99 -8.66 9.55
CA GLU A 121 -14.68 -9.88 9.14
C GLU A 121 -14.06 -10.48 7.88
N LYS A 122 -13.88 -9.68 6.82
CA LYS A 122 -13.43 -10.19 5.52
C LYS A 122 -11.96 -10.60 5.49
N LEU A 123 -11.08 -9.84 6.14
CA LEU A 123 -9.67 -10.20 6.22
C LEU A 123 -9.44 -11.46 7.05
N ALA A 124 -10.23 -11.65 8.13
CA ALA A 124 -10.21 -12.90 8.89
C ALA A 124 -10.76 -14.08 8.06
N GLU A 125 -11.85 -13.88 7.29
CA GLU A 125 -12.41 -14.88 6.36
C GLU A 125 -11.41 -15.29 5.27
N ILE A 126 -10.63 -14.33 4.74
CA ILE A 126 -9.56 -14.58 3.77
C ILE A 126 -8.43 -15.41 4.39
N GLY A 127 -8.11 -15.22 5.68
CA GLY A 127 -7.10 -15.99 6.41
C GLY A 127 -5.99 -15.15 7.04
N LEU A 128 -6.16 -13.82 7.16
CA LEU A 128 -5.27 -12.99 7.96
C LEU A 128 -5.50 -13.22 9.46
N LEU A 129 -4.43 -13.26 10.22
CA LEU A 129 -4.48 -13.34 11.69
C LEU A 129 -4.74 -11.95 12.31
N PRO A 130 -5.22 -11.89 13.58
CA PRO A 130 -5.45 -10.61 14.25
C PRO A 130 -4.27 -9.62 14.20
N LYS A 131 -3.06 -10.10 14.36
CA LYS A 131 -1.83 -9.32 14.25
C LYS A 131 -1.70 -8.64 12.88
N GLU A 132 -2.10 -9.33 11.80
CA GLU A 132 -1.94 -8.86 10.42
C GLU A 132 -3.09 -7.93 10.01
N TYR A 133 -4.36 -8.35 10.26
CA TYR A 133 -5.49 -7.52 9.87
C TYR A 133 -5.64 -6.26 10.73
N ASN A 134 -5.20 -6.26 11.99
CA ASN A 134 -5.23 -5.04 12.79
C ASN A 134 -4.27 -3.98 12.24
N GLU A 135 -3.06 -4.37 11.82
CA GLU A 135 -2.13 -3.43 11.18
C GLU A 135 -2.67 -2.93 9.84
N PHE A 136 -3.34 -3.79 9.06
CA PHE A 136 -4.04 -3.41 7.84
C PHE A 136 -5.13 -2.37 8.12
N ILE A 137 -6.03 -2.64 9.06
CA ILE A 137 -7.16 -1.77 9.39
C ILE A 137 -6.67 -0.42 9.92
N VAL A 138 -5.71 -0.40 10.84
CA VAL A 138 -5.15 0.86 11.40
C VAL A 138 -4.54 1.75 10.30
N TYR A 139 -4.00 1.17 9.26
CA TYR A 139 -3.45 1.92 8.14
C TYR A 139 -4.55 2.49 7.22
N TRP A 140 -5.53 1.65 6.81
CA TRP A 140 -6.51 2.02 5.80
C TRP A 140 -7.75 2.74 6.34
N LEU A 141 -8.14 2.47 7.58
CA LEU A 141 -9.38 3.02 8.14
C LEU A 141 -9.45 4.54 8.12
N PRO A 142 -8.37 5.30 8.46
CA PRO A 142 -8.41 6.77 8.42
C PRO A 142 -8.74 7.36 7.04
N GLU A 143 -8.42 6.65 5.97
CA GLU A 143 -8.67 7.06 4.58
C GLU A 143 -10.08 6.65 4.09
N MET A 144 -10.78 5.80 4.85
CA MET A 144 -12.01 5.16 4.38
C MET A 144 -13.24 5.44 5.26
N GLU A 145 -13.06 5.72 6.56
CA GLU A 145 -14.18 5.76 7.52
C GLU A 145 -15.11 6.95 7.33
N ASP A 146 -14.59 8.08 6.83
CA ASP A 146 -15.36 9.31 6.60
C ASP A 146 -16.05 9.34 5.21
N ASN A 147 -15.73 8.40 4.32
CA ASN A 147 -16.35 8.30 3.00
C ASN A 147 -17.86 7.96 3.14
N PRO A 148 -18.77 8.49 2.30
CA PRO A 148 -20.15 8.06 2.30
C PRO A 148 -20.30 6.55 2.08
N TYR A 149 -19.55 6.01 1.10
CA TYR A 149 -19.41 4.58 0.83
C TYR A 149 -18.05 4.29 0.25
N ASN A 150 -17.57 3.05 0.43
CA ASN A 150 -16.38 2.50 -0.20
C ASN A 150 -16.79 1.33 -1.11
N LEU A 151 -16.33 1.32 -2.35
CA LEU A 151 -16.32 0.13 -3.19
C LEU A 151 -15.00 -0.59 -2.99
N ILE A 152 -15.02 -1.73 -2.34
CA ILE A 152 -13.83 -2.49 -1.94
C ILE A 152 -13.74 -3.77 -2.75
N THR A 153 -12.56 -4.07 -3.29
CA THR A 153 -12.26 -5.33 -3.95
C THR A 153 -10.89 -5.85 -3.52
N PHE A 154 -10.74 -7.17 -3.45
CA PHE A 154 -9.46 -7.83 -3.18
C PHE A 154 -8.92 -8.40 -4.48
N GLN A 155 -7.76 -7.92 -4.89
CA GLN A 155 -7.11 -8.25 -6.16
C GLN A 155 -6.31 -9.55 -6.03
N ASN A 156 -6.34 -10.37 -7.09
CA ASN A 156 -5.59 -11.61 -7.17
C ASN A 156 -4.50 -11.53 -8.26
N GLU A 157 -4.76 -12.17 -9.41
CA GLU A 157 -3.77 -12.31 -10.50
C GLU A 157 -3.27 -10.96 -11.03
N VAL A 158 -4.13 -9.93 -11.09
CA VAL A 158 -3.73 -8.59 -11.55
C VAL A 158 -2.59 -8.06 -10.68
N TYR A 159 -2.74 -8.15 -9.36
CA TYR A 159 -1.70 -7.72 -8.43
C TYR A 159 -0.48 -8.64 -8.45
N THR A 160 -0.67 -9.95 -8.36
CA THR A 160 0.45 -10.90 -8.26
C THR A 160 1.30 -10.96 -9.53
N ASN A 161 0.71 -10.64 -10.70
CA ASN A 161 1.44 -10.51 -11.96
C ASN A 161 2.21 -9.18 -12.06
N SER A 162 1.70 -8.11 -11.44
CA SER A 162 2.38 -6.80 -11.36
C SER A 162 3.53 -6.80 -10.35
N ALA A 163 3.43 -7.57 -9.28
CA ALA A 163 4.39 -7.63 -8.19
C ALA A 163 4.77 -9.11 -7.92
N VAL A 164 5.67 -9.66 -8.74
CA VAL A 164 6.08 -11.07 -8.63
C VAL A 164 7.03 -11.23 -7.47
N LEU A 165 6.64 -12.08 -6.50
CA LEU A 165 7.41 -12.35 -5.29
C LEU A 165 8.11 -13.72 -5.43
N THR A 166 9.43 -13.74 -5.25
CA THR A 166 10.24 -14.97 -5.20
C THR A 166 10.84 -15.12 -3.82
N VAL A 167 10.54 -16.22 -3.15
CA VAL A 167 11.02 -16.54 -1.81
C VAL A 167 11.82 -17.83 -1.83
N ASN A 168 13.00 -17.82 -1.21
CA ASN A 168 13.88 -18.97 -1.11
C ASN A 168 14.41 -19.13 0.33
N PRO A 169 14.21 -20.28 1.02
CA PRO A 169 13.57 -21.49 0.50
C PRO A 169 12.12 -21.24 0.06
N LYS A 170 11.61 -22.10 -0.83
CA LYS A 170 10.24 -22.00 -1.32
C LYS A 170 9.26 -22.23 -0.18
N PRO A 171 8.31 -21.32 0.05
CA PRO A 171 7.29 -21.51 1.08
C PRO A 171 6.30 -22.62 0.70
N ASP A 172 5.73 -23.27 1.72
CA ASP A 172 4.68 -24.28 1.56
C ASP A 172 3.32 -23.65 1.27
N SER A 173 3.11 -22.43 1.77
CA SER A 173 1.88 -21.67 1.53
C SER A 173 2.14 -20.17 1.42
N VAL A 174 1.38 -19.48 0.56
CA VAL A 174 1.51 -18.04 0.30
C VAL A 174 0.12 -17.42 0.25
N LEU A 175 -0.13 -16.46 1.13
CA LEU A 175 -1.32 -15.61 1.11
C LEU A 175 -0.92 -14.20 0.70
N ARG A 176 -1.55 -13.68 -0.37
CA ARG A 176 -1.35 -12.30 -0.79
C ARG A 176 -2.70 -11.60 -0.88
N VAL A 177 -2.89 -10.57 -0.07
CA VAL A 177 -4.13 -9.79 0.04
C VAL A 177 -3.85 -8.37 -0.41
N PHE A 178 -4.38 -7.97 -1.55
CA PHE A 178 -4.24 -6.61 -2.04
C PHE A 178 -5.62 -5.99 -2.23
N MET A 179 -5.91 -4.96 -1.45
CA MET A 179 -7.16 -4.21 -1.53
C MET A 179 -7.03 -3.09 -2.55
N ALA A 180 -7.96 -3.00 -3.49
CA ALA A 180 -8.21 -1.77 -4.22
C ALA A 180 -9.58 -1.23 -3.80
N TYR A 181 -9.67 0.08 -3.54
CA TYR A 181 -10.96 0.68 -3.19
C TYR A 181 -11.17 2.01 -3.92
N LYS A 182 -12.45 2.40 -4.00
CA LYS A 182 -12.91 3.70 -4.51
C LYS A 182 -13.89 4.31 -3.54
N GLU A 183 -13.80 5.61 -3.32
CA GLU A 183 -14.87 6.36 -2.69
C GLU A 183 -16.11 6.40 -3.59
N LEU A 184 -17.29 6.30 -3.01
CA LEU A 184 -18.57 6.46 -3.69
C LEU A 184 -19.48 7.40 -2.90
N GLU A 185 -20.04 8.39 -3.57
CA GLU A 185 -21.05 9.29 -3.01
C GLU A 185 -22.38 8.58 -2.66
N ARG A 186 -22.68 7.49 -3.34
CA ARG A 186 -23.89 6.69 -3.16
C ARG A 186 -23.64 5.21 -3.50
N PRO A 187 -24.43 4.29 -2.88
CA PRO A 187 -24.22 2.87 -3.12
C PRO A 187 -24.59 2.50 -4.56
N ILE A 188 -23.84 1.58 -5.12
CA ILE A 188 -24.13 0.95 -6.41
C ILE A 188 -24.48 -0.53 -6.20
N LYS A 189 -25.15 -1.11 -7.18
CA LYS A 189 -25.42 -2.55 -7.19
C LYS A 189 -24.26 -3.26 -7.91
N ILE A 190 -23.58 -4.12 -7.20
CA ILE A 190 -22.46 -4.92 -7.71
C ILE A 190 -22.52 -6.34 -7.11
N GLU A 191 -22.02 -7.33 -7.84
CA GLU A 191 -21.88 -8.69 -7.34
C GLU A 191 -20.70 -8.80 -6.37
N SER A 192 -20.93 -9.42 -5.21
CA SER A 192 -19.85 -9.71 -4.28
C SER A 192 -19.05 -10.93 -4.71
N PRO A 193 -17.72 -10.89 -4.67
CA PRO A 193 -16.88 -12.04 -4.97
C PRO A 193 -17.05 -13.12 -3.88
N LYS A 194 -16.86 -14.39 -4.27
CA LYS A 194 -16.73 -15.48 -3.30
C LYS A 194 -15.31 -15.47 -2.72
N ILE A 195 -15.23 -15.49 -1.41
CA ILE A 195 -13.95 -15.67 -0.69
C ILE A 195 -13.73 -17.18 -0.54
N THR A 196 -12.51 -17.61 -0.81
CA THR A 196 -12.01 -18.95 -0.48
C THR A 196 -11.05 -18.78 0.69
N PRO A 197 -11.38 -19.30 1.88
CA PRO A 197 -10.50 -19.22 3.04
C PRO A 197 -9.14 -19.84 2.75
N PHE A 198 -8.09 -19.15 3.18
CA PHE A 198 -6.72 -19.63 3.04
C PHE A 198 -6.32 -20.54 4.21
N GLU A 199 -5.71 -21.66 3.90
CA GLU A 199 -5.19 -22.60 4.89
C GLU A 199 -3.65 -22.48 4.96
N ARG A 200 -3.14 -22.08 6.14
CA ARG A 200 -1.69 -21.99 6.39
C ARG A 200 -1.10 -23.39 6.59
N LYS A 201 0.01 -23.68 5.91
CA LYS A 201 0.73 -24.95 6.00
C LYS A 201 2.22 -24.68 5.97
N GLY A 202 2.96 -25.34 6.85
CA GLY A 202 4.42 -25.27 6.91
C GLY A 202 4.96 -23.84 6.91
N PHE A 203 6.02 -23.60 6.16
CA PHE A 203 6.54 -22.25 5.94
C PHE A 203 5.51 -21.39 5.19
N THR A 204 4.89 -20.48 5.89
CA THR A 204 3.88 -19.59 5.35
C THR A 204 4.43 -18.19 5.10
N VAL A 205 4.14 -17.64 3.93
CA VAL A 205 4.37 -16.23 3.59
C VAL A 205 3.04 -15.53 3.51
N VAL A 206 2.94 -14.36 4.16
CA VAL A 206 1.75 -13.50 4.08
C VAL A 206 2.17 -12.12 3.58
N GLU A 207 1.48 -11.61 2.60
CA GLU A 207 1.62 -10.22 2.17
C GLU A 207 0.25 -9.56 2.14
N TRP A 208 0.20 -8.32 2.60
CA TRP A 208 -0.96 -7.47 2.38
C TRP A 208 -0.56 -6.05 2.02
N GLY A 209 -1.39 -5.38 1.27
CA GLY A 209 -1.26 -4.00 0.84
C GLY A 209 -2.55 -3.51 0.19
N GLY A 210 -2.51 -2.35 -0.43
CA GLY A 210 -3.68 -1.84 -1.15
C GLY A 210 -3.38 -0.58 -1.96
N THR A 211 -4.46 -0.02 -2.50
CA THR A 211 -4.46 1.23 -3.26
C THR A 211 -5.83 1.87 -3.24
N GLU A 212 -5.86 3.18 -3.21
CA GLU A 212 -7.03 3.96 -3.58
C GLU A 212 -7.03 4.21 -5.09
N ILE A 213 -8.18 4.19 -5.70
CA ILE A 213 -8.39 4.47 -7.12
C ILE A 213 -9.43 5.59 -7.24
N ASP A 214 -9.09 6.66 -7.92
CA ASP A 214 -9.97 7.79 -8.24
C ASP A 214 -11.15 7.40 -9.16
#